data_6a603a3f0b5cd9f3921b043af344bb5b
#
_entry.id   6a603a3f0b5cd9f3921b043af344bb5b
#
_cell.length_a   1.000
_cell.length_b   1.000
_cell.length_c   1.000
_cell.angle_alpha   90.00
_cell.angle_beta   90.00
_cell.angle_gamma   90.00
#
_symmetry.space_group_name_H-M   'P 1'
#
loop_
_entity.id
_entity.type
_entity.pdbx_description
1 polymer ?
#
loop_
_entity_poly.entity_id
_entity_poly.type
_entity_poly.pdbx_seq_one_letter_code
_entity_poly.pdbx_strand_id
1 'polypeptide(L)'
;ALAGTLILVGGGSLLEWLRLREGGKAVAEIMGARQIDFATRHPLERQLLNVIEEMSIASGVSPPVTYVLDNEQSVNAFVAGYDSSQSILVVTQGALAQLSREELQGVIGHEFSHILNGDMRLNMRLLAILAGILAIGQMGGFLMRSVSDTRHHARGKDRNNAVPAIFIFGLGLWV
;
A
#
# COMPACT_ATOMS: atom_id res chain seq x y z
N ALA A 1 -6.54 -10.80 -29.33
CA ALA A 1 -5.68 -11.08 -28.18
C ALA A 1 -5.01 -9.80 -27.65
N LEU A 2 -4.23 -9.07 -28.44
CA LEU A 2 -3.51 -7.84 -28.03
C LEU A 2 -4.41 -6.75 -27.45
N ALA A 3 -5.56 -6.48 -28.08
CA ALA A 3 -6.51 -5.48 -27.59
C ALA A 3 -7.09 -5.85 -26.22
N GLY A 4 -7.42 -7.11 -25.99
CA GLY A 4 -7.91 -7.59 -24.67
C GLY A 4 -6.84 -7.46 -23.57
N THR A 5 -5.59 -7.76 -23.88
CA THR A 5 -4.47 -7.61 -22.95
C THR A 5 -4.25 -6.13 -22.59
N LEU A 6 -4.27 -5.23 -23.58
CA LEU A 6 -4.13 -3.79 -23.35
C LEU A 6 -5.27 -3.21 -22.50
N ILE A 7 -6.50 -3.68 -22.71
CA ILE A 7 -7.66 -3.27 -21.90
C ILE A 7 -7.54 -3.76 -20.47
N LEU A 8 -7.10 -5.01 -20.26
CA LEU A 8 -6.89 -5.56 -18.91
C LEU A 8 -5.74 -4.85 -18.18
N VAL A 9 -4.60 -4.67 -18.85
CA VAL A 9 -3.43 -3.98 -18.28
C VAL A 9 -3.76 -2.53 -18.01
N GLY A 10 -4.31 -1.81 -18.98
CA GLY A 10 -4.69 -0.41 -18.83
C GLY A 10 -5.80 -0.22 -17.79
N GLY A 11 -6.80 -1.10 -17.78
CA GLY A 11 -7.90 -1.07 -16.81
C GLY A 11 -7.44 -1.37 -15.39
N GLY A 12 -6.61 -2.39 -15.19
CA GLY A 12 -6.03 -2.72 -13.89
C GLY A 12 -5.14 -1.62 -13.34
N SER A 13 -4.23 -1.09 -14.16
CA SER A 13 -3.37 0.04 -13.77
C SER A 13 -4.17 1.31 -13.49
N LEU A 14 -5.25 1.56 -14.24
CA LEU A 14 -6.13 2.70 -14.02
C LEU A 14 -6.92 2.57 -12.71
N LEU A 15 -7.43 1.37 -12.40
CA LEU A 15 -8.13 1.11 -11.14
C LEU A 15 -7.21 1.27 -9.94
N GLU A 16 -5.97 0.77 -10.01
CA GLU A 16 -4.99 0.92 -8.95
C GLU A 16 -4.56 2.39 -8.78
N TRP A 17 -4.36 3.10 -9.88
CA TRP A 17 -4.10 4.53 -9.87
C TRP A 17 -5.27 5.34 -9.28
N LEU A 18 -6.52 4.98 -9.60
CA LEU A 18 -7.71 5.61 -9.03
C LEU A 18 -7.82 5.35 -7.52
N ARG A 19 -7.52 4.16 -7.05
CA ARG A 19 -7.47 3.82 -5.60
C ARG A 19 -6.41 4.65 -4.88
N LEU A 20 -5.20 4.72 -5.42
CA LEU A 20 -4.11 5.50 -4.82
C LEU A 20 -4.37 7.01 -4.83
N ARG A 21 -5.31 7.52 -5.65
CA ARG A 21 -5.75 8.92 -5.58
C ARG A 21 -6.47 9.27 -4.28
N GLU A 22 -7.03 8.29 -3.57
CA GLU A 22 -7.61 8.50 -2.24
C GLU A 22 -6.54 8.75 -1.16
N GLY A 23 -5.27 8.77 -1.55
CA GLY A 23 -4.16 9.17 -0.69
C GLY A 23 -3.81 8.14 0.38
N GLY A 24 -3.46 8.60 1.57
CA GLY A 24 -3.02 7.75 2.67
C GLY A 24 -4.05 6.70 3.08
N LYS A 25 -5.34 7.03 3.04
CA LYS A 25 -6.41 6.09 3.40
C LYS A 25 -6.37 4.80 2.58
N ALA A 26 -6.15 4.90 1.26
CA ALA A 26 -6.02 3.74 0.40
C ALA A 26 -4.85 2.84 0.82
N VAL A 27 -3.74 3.43 1.26
CA VAL A 27 -2.58 2.68 1.77
C VAL A 27 -2.97 1.89 3.03
N ALA A 28 -3.66 2.52 3.99
CA ALA A 28 -4.13 1.85 5.20
C ALA A 28 -5.07 0.67 4.89
N GLU A 29 -6.01 0.86 3.96
CA GLU A 29 -6.97 -0.17 3.54
C GLU A 29 -6.26 -1.36 2.85
N ILE A 30 -5.32 -1.09 1.94
CA ILE A 30 -4.53 -2.14 1.26
C ILE A 30 -3.72 -2.96 2.27
N MET A 31 -3.20 -2.32 3.31
CA MET A 31 -2.44 -2.98 4.37
C MET A 31 -3.32 -3.67 5.41
N GLY A 32 -4.64 -3.49 5.35
CA GLY A 32 -5.57 -4.05 6.34
C GLY A 32 -5.45 -3.38 7.71
N ALA A 33 -5.02 -2.11 7.75
CA ALA A 33 -4.91 -1.36 8.98
C ALA A 33 -6.30 -0.91 9.47
N ARG A 34 -6.52 -1.01 10.77
CA ARG A 34 -7.74 -0.57 11.44
C ARG A 34 -7.57 0.87 11.91
N GLN A 35 -8.55 1.72 11.61
CA GLN A 35 -8.58 3.08 12.13
C GLN A 35 -8.82 3.07 13.65
N ILE A 36 -8.05 3.87 14.38
CA ILE A 36 -8.24 4.07 15.82
C ILE A 36 -9.33 5.12 16.04
N ASP A 37 -10.30 4.76 16.88
CA ASP A 37 -11.32 5.70 17.34
C ASP A 37 -10.74 6.66 18.39
N PHE A 38 -10.99 7.95 18.26
CA PHE A 38 -10.59 8.96 19.27
C PHE A 38 -11.19 8.69 20.66
N ALA A 39 -12.34 8.00 20.72
CA ALA A 39 -12.97 7.61 21.95
C ALA A 39 -12.48 6.25 22.51
N THR A 40 -11.42 5.67 21.94
CA THR A 40 -10.88 4.37 22.36
C THR A 40 -10.61 4.33 23.86
N ARG A 41 -10.91 3.18 24.49
CA ARG A 41 -10.59 2.89 25.89
C ARG A 41 -9.32 2.02 26.02
N HIS A 42 -8.74 1.58 24.91
CA HIS A 42 -7.53 0.77 24.93
C HIS A 42 -6.33 1.61 25.40
N PRO A 43 -5.61 1.21 26.46
CA PRO A 43 -4.58 2.06 27.08
C PRO A 43 -3.46 2.47 26.11
N LEU A 44 -2.96 1.53 25.29
CA LEU A 44 -1.87 1.77 24.35
C LEU A 44 -2.30 2.71 23.21
N GLU A 45 -3.52 2.55 22.71
CA GLU A 45 -4.07 3.44 21.68
C GLU A 45 -4.26 4.86 22.23
N ARG A 46 -4.74 4.99 23.47
CA ARG A 46 -4.85 6.30 24.14
C ARG A 46 -3.49 6.96 24.34
N GLN A 47 -2.48 6.18 24.72
CA GLN A 47 -1.11 6.67 24.84
C GLN A 47 -0.62 7.22 23.50
N LEU A 48 -0.83 6.47 22.40
CA LEU A 48 -0.49 6.91 21.05
C LEU A 48 -1.22 8.21 20.69
N LEU A 49 -2.54 8.27 20.87
CA LEU A 49 -3.33 9.47 20.54
C LEU A 49 -2.86 10.70 21.33
N ASN A 50 -2.53 10.55 22.62
CA ASN A 50 -1.99 11.64 23.43
C ASN A 50 -0.64 12.14 22.88
N VAL A 51 0.27 11.21 22.49
CA VAL A 51 1.56 11.57 21.89
C VAL A 51 1.35 12.31 20.57
N ILE A 52 0.42 11.84 19.72
CA ILE A 52 0.09 12.49 18.45
C ILE A 52 -0.45 13.91 18.68
N GLU A 53 -1.33 14.10 19.67
CA GLU A 53 -1.89 15.41 20.02
C GLU A 53 -0.79 16.38 20.49
N GLU A 54 0.11 15.91 21.36
CA GLU A 54 1.26 16.69 21.82
C GLU A 54 2.16 17.10 20.64
N MET A 55 2.47 16.17 19.75
CA MET A 55 3.29 16.45 18.56
C MET A 55 2.60 17.39 17.58
N SER A 56 1.28 17.26 17.42
CA SER A 56 0.47 18.16 16.59
C SER A 56 0.51 19.59 17.11
N ILE A 57 0.36 19.78 18.42
CA ILE A 57 0.45 21.09 19.06
C ILE A 57 1.87 21.66 18.90
N ALA A 58 2.89 20.85 19.15
CA ALA A 58 4.29 21.29 19.08
C ALA A 58 4.74 21.68 17.69
N SER A 59 4.24 20.98 16.66
CA SER A 59 4.62 21.17 15.24
C SER A 59 3.72 22.14 14.49
N GLY A 60 2.53 22.45 15.01
CA GLY A 60 1.50 23.22 14.31
C GLY A 60 0.84 22.48 13.15
N VAL A 61 0.99 21.15 13.10
CA VAL A 61 0.37 20.26 12.10
C VAL A 61 -0.92 19.69 12.65
N SER A 62 -1.96 19.64 11.84
CA SER A 62 -3.21 18.95 12.23
C SER A 62 -2.95 17.47 12.51
N PRO A 63 -3.59 16.89 13.56
CA PRO A 63 -3.38 15.49 13.87
C PRO A 63 -3.79 14.59 12.69
N PRO A 64 -2.89 13.70 12.23
CA PRO A 64 -3.19 12.76 11.15
C PRO A 64 -4.22 11.72 11.60
N VAL A 65 -5.02 11.24 10.66
CA VAL A 65 -5.90 10.10 10.95
C VAL A 65 -5.04 8.88 11.25
N THR A 66 -5.26 8.26 12.41
CA THR A 66 -4.38 7.22 12.95
C THR A 66 -4.94 5.83 12.73
N TYR A 67 -4.09 4.92 12.30
CA TYR A 67 -4.39 3.51 12.03
C TYR A 67 -3.42 2.60 12.78
N VAL A 68 -3.87 1.38 13.09
CA VAL A 68 -3.04 0.32 13.67
C VAL A 68 -3.06 -0.92 12.80
N LEU A 69 -1.90 -1.55 12.64
CA LEU A 69 -1.73 -2.87 12.04
C LEU A 69 -1.73 -3.91 13.16
N ASP A 70 -2.92 -4.43 13.49
CA ASP A 70 -3.13 -5.35 14.63
C ASP A 70 -2.32 -6.65 14.50
N ASN A 71 -2.09 -7.12 13.27
CA ASN A 71 -1.41 -8.39 12.99
C ASN A 71 0.12 -8.25 12.84
N GLU A 72 0.68 -7.02 12.88
CA GLU A 72 2.11 -6.77 12.68
C GLU A 72 2.81 -6.58 14.03
N GLN A 73 3.75 -7.50 14.36
CA GLN A 73 4.47 -7.52 15.63
C GLN A 73 5.86 -6.86 15.55
N SER A 74 6.34 -6.48 14.38
CA SER A 74 7.55 -5.68 14.24
C SER A 74 7.31 -4.25 14.76
N VAL A 75 8.36 -3.60 15.25
CA VAL A 75 8.30 -2.19 15.65
C VAL A 75 8.42 -1.32 14.41
N ASN A 76 7.31 -0.70 13.99
CA ASN A 76 7.29 0.21 12.85
C ASN A 76 6.17 1.25 12.96
N ALA A 77 6.40 2.41 12.35
CA ALA A 77 5.41 3.44 12.10
C ALA A 77 5.73 4.15 10.78
N PHE A 78 4.74 4.72 10.12
CA PHE A 78 4.96 5.55 8.95
C PHE A 78 3.80 6.50 8.71
N VAL A 79 4.08 7.59 8.01
CA VAL A 79 3.08 8.53 7.51
C VAL A 79 2.90 8.38 6.00
N ALA A 80 1.64 8.53 5.54
CA ALA A 80 1.30 8.50 4.12
C ALA A 80 0.25 9.57 3.81
N GLY A 81 0.32 10.13 2.61
CA GLY A 81 -0.61 11.16 2.15
C GLY A 81 0.01 12.06 1.10
N TYR A 82 -0.81 12.85 0.42
CA TYR A 82 -0.34 13.81 -0.58
C TYR A 82 -0.08 15.20 0.02
N ASP A 83 -0.69 15.51 1.13
CA ASP A 83 -0.50 16.75 1.89
C ASP A 83 -0.75 16.53 3.38
N SER A 84 -0.42 17.52 4.20
CA SER A 84 -0.55 17.45 5.66
C SER A 84 -2.00 17.32 6.13
N SER A 85 -2.97 17.84 5.36
CA SER A 85 -4.40 17.81 5.72
C SER A 85 -5.06 16.44 5.45
N GLN A 86 -4.45 15.64 4.58
CA GLN A 86 -4.92 14.29 4.20
C GLN A 86 -3.91 13.21 4.62
N SER A 87 -3.02 13.54 5.56
CA SER A 87 -2.06 12.59 6.07
C SER A 87 -2.71 11.57 6.99
N ILE A 88 -2.23 10.34 6.90
CA ILE A 88 -2.49 9.29 7.87
C ILE A 88 -1.19 8.89 8.56
N LEU A 89 -1.32 8.42 9.78
CA LEU A 89 -0.25 7.76 10.53
C LEU A 89 -0.65 6.31 10.76
N VAL A 90 0.21 5.39 10.37
CA VAL A 90 0.03 3.96 10.62
C VAL A 90 1.08 3.49 11.59
N VAL A 91 0.66 2.78 12.64
CA VAL A 91 1.55 2.24 13.67
C VAL A 91 1.27 0.74 13.82
N THR A 92 2.30 -0.06 14.00
CA THR A 92 2.15 -1.50 14.20
C THR A 92 1.76 -1.82 15.64
N GLN A 93 1.08 -2.95 15.86
CA GLN A 93 0.80 -3.46 17.20
C GLN A 93 2.09 -3.69 18.00
N GLY A 94 3.17 -4.14 17.32
CA GLY A 94 4.48 -4.32 17.94
C GLY A 94 5.07 -3.01 18.47
N ALA A 95 4.93 -1.90 17.75
CA ALA A 95 5.38 -0.59 18.23
C ALA A 95 4.60 -0.14 19.48
N LEU A 96 3.28 -0.32 19.48
CA LEU A 96 2.44 0.02 20.63
C LEU A 96 2.77 -0.81 21.89
N ALA A 97 3.09 -2.09 21.69
CA ALA A 97 3.32 -3.02 22.80
C ALA A 97 4.74 -2.98 23.37
N GLN A 98 5.73 -2.63 22.55
CA GLN A 98 7.15 -2.77 22.91
C GLN A 98 7.82 -1.43 23.24
N LEU A 99 7.32 -0.32 22.70
CA LEU A 99 7.93 1.00 22.94
C LEU A 99 7.38 1.62 24.23
N SER A 100 8.29 2.18 25.02
CA SER A 100 7.92 3.13 26.08
C SER A 100 7.27 4.39 25.49
N ARG A 101 6.62 5.19 26.35
CA ARG A 101 6.01 6.44 25.90
C ARG A 101 7.01 7.39 25.24
N GLU A 102 8.22 7.51 25.80
CA GLU A 102 9.28 8.36 25.32
C GLU A 102 9.84 7.88 23.97
N GLU A 103 10.03 6.56 23.80
CA GLU A 103 10.45 5.96 22.53
C GLU A 103 9.38 6.13 21.46
N LEU A 104 8.12 5.90 21.81
CA LEU A 104 6.99 6.14 20.92
C LEU A 104 6.93 7.61 20.48
N GLN A 105 7.13 8.55 21.41
CA GLN A 105 7.19 9.98 21.11
C GLN A 105 8.34 10.30 20.15
N GLY A 106 9.50 9.68 20.31
CA GLY A 106 10.62 9.82 19.38
C GLY A 106 10.29 9.36 17.98
N VAL A 107 9.65 8.18 17.84
CA VAL A 107 9.21 7.63 16.55
C VAL A 107 8.15 8.54 15.91
N ILE A 108 7.13 8.93 16.66
CA ILE A 108 6.07 9.82 16.15
C ILE A 108 6.63 11.19 15.76
N GLY A 109 7.58 11.72 16.54
CA GLY A 109 8.28 12.98 16.20
C GLY A 109 9.04 12.88 14.88
N HIS A 110 9.66 11.74 14.62
CA HIS A 110 10.30 11.45 13.33
C HIS A 110 9.29 11.46 12.19
N GLU A 111 8.15 10.80 12.35
CA GLU A 111 7.08 10.77 11.34
C GLU A 111 6.49 12.17 11.10
N PHE A 112 6.31 12.97 12.14
CA PHE A 112 5.88 14.36 12.00
C PHE A 112 6.87 15.22 11.22
N SER A 113 8.18 14.93 11.29
CA SER A 113 9.17 15.62 10.47
C SER A 113 8.95 15.39 8.98
N HIS A 114 8.51 14.19 8.58
CA HIS A 114 8.15 13.88 7.19
C HIS A 114 6.90 14.64 6.73
N ILE A 115 5.91 14.82 7.62
CA ILE A 115 4.74 15.66 7.33
C ILE A 115 5.16 17.12 7.09
N LEU A 116 5.98 17.67 7.98
CA LEU A 116 6.47 19.04 7.89
C LEU A 116 7.32 19.30 6.63
N ASN A 117 8.18 18.36 6.29
CA ASN A 117 9.06 18.47 5.11
C ASN A 117 8.34 18.19 3.78
N GLY A 118 7.11 17.64 3.82
CA GLY A 118 6.34 17.30 2.63
C GLY A 118 6.85 16.07 1.86
N ASP A 119 7.70 15.26 2.49
CA ASP A 119 8.33 14.07 1.86
C ASP A 119 7.31 12.98 1.53
N MET A 120 6.14 12.99 2.16
CA MET A 120 5.06 12.05 1.92
C MET A 120 4.65 11.96 0.45
N ARG A 121 4.66 13.09 -0.29
CA ARG A 121 4.32 13.11 -1.73
C ARG A 121 5.27 12.25 -2.55
N LEU A 122 6.55 12.29 -2.20
CA LEU A 122 7.57 11.47 -2.89
C LEU A 122 7.31 9.99 -2.60
N ASN A 123 7.09 9.65 -1.34
CA ASN A 123 6.80 8.28 -0.91
C ASN A 123 5.54 7.74 -1.59
N MET A 124 4.45 8.53 -1.67
CA MET A 124 3.22 8.15 -2.36
C MET A 124 3.44 7.92 -3.86
N ARG A 125 4.27 8.75 -4.53
CA ARG A 125 4.62 8.54 -5.94
C ARG A 125 5.42 7.26 -6.16
N LEU A 126 6.40 7.00 -5.28
CA LEU A 126 7.20 5.77 -5.34
C LEU A 126 6.34 4.53 -5.11
N LEU A 127 5.42 4.56 -4.13
CA LEU A 127 4.45 3.49 -3.90
C LEU A 127 3.56 3.25 -5.11
N ALA A 128 3.07 4.31 -5.76
CA ALA A 128 2.24 4.19 -6.95
C ALA A 128 3.00 3.55 -8.13
N ILE A 129 4.27 3.93 -8.33
CA ILE A 129 5.12 3.34 -9.37
C ILE A 129 5.38 1.87 -9.06
N LEU A 130 5.73 1.55 -7.81
CA LEU A 130 6.01 0.18 -7.38
C LEU A 130 4.76 -0.71 -7.50
N ALA A 131 3.60 -0.22 -7.07
CA ALA A 131 2.32 -0.92 -7.23
C ALA A 131 1.99 -1.19 -8.70
N GLY A 132 2.26 -0.22 -9.59
CA GLY A 132 2.11 -0.39 -11.04
C GLY A 132 3.02 -1.50 -11.59
N ILE A 133 4.28 -1.54 -11.19
CA ILE A 133 5.24 -2.59 -11.59
C ILE A 133 4.78 -3.97 -11.10
N LEU A 134 4.37 -4.05 -9.82
CA LEU A 134 3.86 -5.30 -9.24
C LEU A 134 2.58 -5.79 -9.93
N ALA A 135 1.66 -4.89 -10.27
CA ALA A 135 0.44 -5.23 -11.00
C ALA A 135 0.78 -5.84 -12.38
N ILE A 136 1.72 -5.25 -13.11
CA ILE A 136 2.20 -5.79 -14.39
C ILE A 136 2.81 -7.18 -14.20
N GLY A 137 3.64 -7.39 -13.19
CA GLY A 137 4.24 -8.70 -12.88
C GLY A 137 3.19 -9.77 -12.54
N GLN A 138 2.19 -9.43 -11.72
CA GLN A 138 1.10 -10.34 -11.36
C GLN A 138 0.25 -10.72 -12.57
N MET A 139 -0.01 -9.77 -13.47
CA MET A 139 -0.74 -10.05 -14.71
C MET A 139 0.05 -10.93 -15.65
N GLY A 140 1.36 -10.74 -15.76
CA GLY A 140 2.26 -11.64 -16.50
C GLY A 140 2.17 -13.08 -15.98
N GLY A 141 2.23 -13.26 -14.67
CA GLY A 141 2.07 -14.54 -13.99
C GLY A 141 0.69 -15.19 -14.24
N PHE A 142 -0.38 -14.40 -14.20
CA PHE A 142 -1.73 -14.89 -14.51
C PHE A 142 -1.87 -15.35 -15.96
N LEU A 143 -1.35 -14.59 -16.92
CA LEU A 143 -1.34 -14.97 -18.34
C LEU A 143 -0.55 -16.26 -18.58
N MET A 144 0.59 -16.44 -17.93
CA MET A 144 1.39 -17.65 -18.00
C MET A 144 0.62 -18.88 -17.49
N ARG A 145 -0.06 -18.76 -16.34
CA ARG A 145 -0.89 -19.84 -15.79
C ARG A 145 -2.06 -20.19 -16.70
N SER A 146 -2.77 -19.19 -17.23
CA SER A 146 -3.89 -19.41 -18.15
C SER A 146 -3.48 -20.13 -19.43
N VAL A 147 -2.26 -19.87 -19.95
CA VAL A 147 -1.72 -20.56 -21.12
C VAL A 147 -1.31 -22.00 -20.79
N SER A 148 -0.78 -22.26 -19.59
CA SER A 148 -0.41 -23.62 -19.18
C SER A 148 -1.64 -24.51 -18.95
N ASP A 149 -2.72 -23.97 -18.37
CA ASP A 149 -3.98 -24.72 -18.17
C ASP A 149 -4.66 -25.07 -19.50
N THR A 150 -4.58 -24.18 -20.49
CA THR A 150 -5.14 -24.44 -21.83
C THR A 150 -4.39 -25.57 -22.54
N ARG A 151 -3.10 -25.81 -22.23
CA ARG A 151 -2.31 -26.93 -22.81
C ARG A 151 -2.73 -28.30 -22.28
N HIS A 152 -3.26 -28.40 -21.07
CA HIS A 152 -3.76 -29.65 -20.51
C HIS A 152 -5.11 -30.10 -21.12
N HIS A 153 -5.90 -29.14 -21.62
CA HIS A 153 -7.19 -29.43 -22.25
C HIS A 153 -7.11 -29.61 -23.79
N ALA A 154 -6.05 -29.12 -24.43
CA ALA A 154 -5.86 -29.16 -25.88
C ALA A 154 -5.03 -30.36 -26.35
N ARG A 155 -5.30 -31.58 -25.85
CA ARG A 155 -4.81 -32.82 -26.47
C ARG A 155 -5.79 -33.34 -27.55
N GLY A 156 -6.33 -32.44 -28.34
CA GLY A 156 -7.21 -32.71 -29.45
C GLY A 156 -7.28 -31.53 -30.40
N LYS A 157 -6.47 -31.61 -31.47
CA LYS A 157 -6.69 -30.98 -32.79
C LYS A 157 -6.80 -29.45 -32.84
N ASP A 158 -5.80 -28.85 -33.27
CA ASP A 158 -5.52 -27.79 -34.24
C ASP A 158 -4.38 -26.85 -33.81
N ARG A 159 -3.33 -26.87 -34.60
CA ARG A 159 -2.16 -26.00 -34.52
C ARG A 159 -2.55 -24.59 -35.00
N ASN A 160 -2.82 -23.66 -34.08
CA ASN A 160 -2.80 -22.24 -34.39
C ASN A 160 -1.60 -21.56 -33.70
N ASN A 161 -0.79 -20.87 -34.52
CA ASN A 161 0.49 -20.25 -34.19
C ASN A 161 0.44 -19.06 -33.16
N ALA A 162 -0.64 -18.89 -32.44
CA ALA A 162 -0.80 -17.80 -31.47
C ALA A 162 -0.16 -18.08 -30.07
N VAL A 163 0.06 -19.37 -29.75
CA VAL A 163 0.58 -19.80 -28.43
C VAL A 163 2.00 -19.30 -28.14
N PRO A 164 2.95 -19.26 -29.10
CA PRO A 164 4.30 -18.78 -28.85
C PRO A 164 4.36 -17.28 -28.53
N ALA A 165 3.51 -16.47 -29.17
CA ALA A 165 3.51 -15.01 -28.97
C ALA A 165 3.00 -14.62 -27.57
N ILE A 166 1.98 -15.31 -27.07
CA ILE A 166 1.45 -15.08 -25.72
C ILE A 166 2.49 -15.51 -24.67
N PHE A 167 3.23 -16.59 -24.93
CA PHE A 167 4.25 -17.09 -24.03
C PHE A 167 5.45 -16.13 -23.91
N ILE A 168 5.91 -15.56 -25.03
CA ILE A 168 7.00 -14.58 -25.06
C ILE A 168 6.55 -13.29 -24.37
N PHE A 169 5.30 -12.87 -24.55
CA PHE A 169 4.76 -11.67 -23.92
C PHE A 169 4.60 -11.85 -22.39
N GLY A 170 4.11 -13.02 -21.95
CA GLY A 170 3.99 -13.35 -20.53
C GLY A 170 5.35 -13.43 -19.82
N LEU A 171 6.38 -13.95 -20.50
CA LEU A 171 7.74 -14.03 -19.97
C LEU A 171 8.41 -12.66 -19.86
N GLY A 172 8.15 -11.77 -20.83
CA GLY A 172 8.65 -10.40 -20.82
C GLY A 172 8.02 -9.50 -19.71
N LEU A 173 6.82 -9.87 -19.23
CA LEU A 173 6.15 -9.18 -18.14
C LEU A 173 6.50 -9.76 -16.76
N TRP A 174 7.07 -10.97 -16.72
CA TRP A 174 7.40 -11.65 -15.47
C TRP A 174 8.86 -11.46 -15.03
N VAL A 175 9.74 -10.99 -15.91
CA VAL A 175 11.13 -10.59 -15.65
C VAL A 175 11.21 -9.12 -15.28
#